data_32928c56e14b8c9053f96a90a6eb2efc
#
_entry.id   32928c56e14b8c9053f96a90a6eb2efc
#
_cell.length_a   1.000
_cell.length_b   1.000
_cell.length_c   1.000
_cell.angle_alpha   90.00
_cell.angle_beta   90.00
_cell.angle_gamma   90.00
#
_symmetry.space_group_name_H-M   'P 1'
#
loop_
_entity.id
_entity.type
_entity.pdbx_description
1 polymer ?
#
loop_
_entity_poly.entity_id
_entity_poly.type
_entity_poly.pdbx_seq_one_letter_code
_entity_poly.pdbx_strand_id
1 'polypeptide(L)'
;MTKYIFVTGGVTSSLGKGIISASLAKLLQSRGYRVTIQKFDPYINIDPGTLNPYEHGECYVTEDGAETDLDLGHYERFLNTPTSKANNITTGRIYQNVINAEREGKFLGKTVQVVPHITDEIKRNIRILGESGDFDIVITELGGTVGDIESLPYIEAVRQFRWEVGSSNSLVIHLTLIPFLAAAGELKTKPTQHSVKMLLEYGIQPDVLVCRTEHHLNADLRKKIALFCNVNVGAVVESIDASTIYDVPLLMLKEHLDKTVLAKLKLPHKNEPNLENWKSFLGRLKNPMSEIRIGLVGKYVELPDAYKSIAEAFIHAGAQNECKVKVVYIPSEQLTPDNAVDKLKGLHGVLVAPGFGERGFEGKIEAIRYVRENNIPFFGICLGMQCAVVEFARNVLELKDASSTEMNPATPYPVISMMEEQKKVVNKGGTMRLGAYACDLRKGSKAEKFYGKTRISERHRHRYEFNNEYLKDYENAGLLPTGFNPENNLVEIVELKNHPFFVGAQFHPELKSTVANPHPLFINFVAASMAYARKQ
;
A
#
# COMPACT_ATOMS: atom_id res chain seq x y z
N MET A 1 -9.57 -27.82 -6.35
CA MET A 1 -10.45 -26.71 -6.76
C MET A 1 -10.23 -25.57 -5.78
N THR A 2 -9.96 -24.39 -6.29
CA THR A 2 -9.74 -23.17 -5.50
C THR A 2 -10.98 -22.79 -4.69
N LYS A 3 -10.80 -22.33 -3.48
CA LYS A 3 -11.87 -21.82 -2.60
C LYS A 3 -11.91 -20.30 -2.64
N TYR A 4 -13.11 -19.75 -2.58
CA TYR A 4 -13.35 -18.30 -2.69
C TYR A 4 -13.98 -17.77 -1.39
N ILE A 5 -13.40 -16.72 -0.85
CA ILE A 5 -13.91 -16.04 0.33
C ILE A 5 -14.24 -14.60 -0.08
N PHE A 6 -15.49 -14.20 0.09
CA PHE A 6 -15.92 -12.83 -0.18
C PHE A 6 -16.04 -12.07 1.13
N VAL A 7 -15.38 -10.91 1.19
CA VAL A 7 -15.42 -10.03 2.36
C VAL A 7 -16.22 -8.78 2.01
N THR A 8 -17.36 -8.63 2.66
CA THR A 8 -18.28 -7.49 2.50
C THR A 8 -18.31 -6.66 3.78
N GLY A 9 -18.76 -5.42 3.72
CA GLY A 9 -18.97 -4.58 4.90
C GLY A 9 -20.26 -3.82 4.83
N GLY A 10 -20.83 -3.53 5.99
CA GLY A 10 -22.05 -2.75 6.12
C GLY A 10 -21.99 -1.79 7.31
N VAL A 11 -23.03 -1.00 7.49
CA VAL A 11 -23.16 0.05 8.51
C VAL A 11 -22.39 1.32 8.18
N THR A 12 -21.07 1.24 7.97
CA THR A 12 -20.21 2.39 7.66
C THR A 12 -18.96 1.95 6.89
N SER A 13 -18.27 2.89 6.27
CA SER A 13 -16.94 2.71 5.71
C SER A 13 -15.88 2.53 6.81
N SER A 14 -14.65 2.22 6.44
CA SER A 14 -13.48 2.14 7.36
C SER A 14 -13.61 1.13 8.51
N LEU A 15 -14.43 0.08 8.36
CA LEU A 15 -14.53 -1.01 9.33
C LEU A 15 -13.29 -1.90 9.39
N GLY A 16 -12.37 -1.76 8.43
CA GLY A 16 -11.14 -2.55 8.36
C GLY A 16 -11.26 -3.84 7.56
N LYS A 17 -12.10 -3.88 6.50
CA LYS A 17 -12.21 -5.03 5.58
C LYS A 17 -10.85 -5.51 5.09
N GLY A 18 -9.98 -4.59 4.62
CA GLY A 18 -8.64 -4.90 4.14
C GLY A 18 -7.76 -5.57 5.18
N ILE A 19 -7.77 -5.05 6.40
CA ILE A 19 -6.98 -5.60 7.52
C ILE A 19 -7.51 -6.96 7.96
N ILE A 20 -8.82 -7.18 7.99
CA ILE A 20 -9.40 -8.50 8.29
C ILE A 20 -9.09 -9.49 7.18
N SER A 21 -9.20 -9.09 5.90
CA SER A 21 -8.82 -9.92 4.74
C SER A 21 -7.34 -10.32 4.80
N ALA A 22 -6.44 -9.36 5.04
CA ALA A 22 -5.01 -9.60 5.19
C ALA A 22 -4.69 -10.49 6.41
N SER A 23 -5.36 -10.28 7.53
CA SER A 23 -5.19 -11.08 8.75
C SER A 23 -5.62 -12.53 8.55
N LEU A 24 -6.80 -12.75 7.95
CA LEU A 24 -7.27 -14.09 7.62
C LEU A 24 -6.34 -14.78 6.62
N ALA A 25 -5.95 -14.07 5.57
CA ALA A 25 -5.01 -14.60 4.59
C ALA A 25 -3.68 -15.01 5.24
N LYS A 26 -3.15 -14.19 6.16
CA LYS A 26 -1.94 -14.51 6.94
C LYS A 26 -2.11 -15.77 7.79
N LEU A 27 -3.24 -15.92 8.46
CA LEU A 27 -3.54 -17.11 9.25
C LEU A 27 -3.62 -18.36 8.38
N LEU A 28 -4.30 -18.30 7.24
CA LEU A 28 -4.42 -19.41 6.29
C LEU A 28 -3.07 -19.75 5.65
N GLN A 29 -2.26 -18.73 5.28
CA GLN A 29 -0.90 -18.91 4.78
C GLN A 29 -0.02 -19.59 5.82
N SER A 30 -0.11 -19.19 7.08
CA SER A 30 0.69 -19.80 8.17
C SER A 30 0.32 -21.24 8.48
N ARG A 31 -0.85 -21.70 8.03
CA ARG A 31 -1.28 -23.10 8.04
C ARG A 31 -0.82 -23.91 6.82
N GLY A 32 -0.14 -23.26 5.85
CA GLY A 32 0.40 -23.90 4.66
C GLY A 32 -0.52 -23.86 3.42
N TYR A 33 -1.52 -22.98 3.39
CA TYR A 33 -2.30 -22.70 2.19
C TYR A 33 -1.63 -21.61 1.35
N ARG A 34 -1.73 -21.73 0.02
CA ARG A 34 -1.36 -20.66 -0.92
C ARG A 34 -2.56 -19.73 -1.04
N VAL A 35 -2.42 -18.51 -0.56
CA VAL A 35 -3.52 -17.54 -0.45
C VAL A 35 -3.16 -16.26 -1.16
N THR A 36 -4.11 -15.68 -1.87
CA THR A 36 -4.02 -14.31 -2.40
C THR A 36 -5.28 -13.52 -2.08
N ILE A 37 -5.17 -12.21 -2.16
CA ILE A 37 -6.29 -11.29 -1.91
C ILE A 37 -6.54 -10.46 -3.16
N GLN A 38 -7.82 -10.28 -3.50
CA GLN A 38 -8.29 -9.46 -4.61
C GLN A 38 -9.19 -8.35 -4.06
N LYS A 39 -9.03 -7.14 -4.59
CA LYS A 39 -9.84 -5.96 -4.24
C LYS A 39 -10.72 -5.57 -5.42
N PHE A 40 -12.01 -5.39 -5.17
CA PHE A 40 -12.95 -4.77 -6.09
C PHE A 40 -13.35 -3.40 -5.57
N ASP A 41 -13.00 -2.35 -6.33
CA ASP A 41 -13.31 -0.96 -5.98
C ASP A 41 -14.52 -0.45 -6.76
N PRO A 42 -15.54 0.07 -6.08
CA PRO A 42 -16.81 0.43 -6.72
C PRO A 42 -16.79 1.77 -7.48
N TYR A 43 -15.69 2.53 -7.44
CA TYR A 43 -15.60 3.79 -8.16
C TYR A 43 -15.41 3.61 -9.68
N ILE A 44 -15.84 4.62 -10.46
CA ILE A 44 -15.84 4.60 -11.94
C ILE A 44 -14.47 4.94 -12.54
N ASN A 45 -13.50 5.37 -11.77
CA ASN A 45 -12.14 5.55 -12.26
C ASN A 45 -11.57 4.21 -12.75
N ILE A 46 -10.82 4.24 -13.86
CA ILE A 46 -10.19 3.04 -14.43
C ILE A 46 -9.11 2.50 -13.49
N ASP A 47 -8.36 3.42 -12.91
CA ASP A 47 -7.35 3.18 -11.87
C ASP A 47 -7.19 4.42 -10.98
N PRO A 48 -6.52 4.33 -9.82
CA PRO A 48 -6.33 5.47 -8.93
C PRO A 48 -5.15 6.38 -9.31
N GLY A 49 -4.46 6.13 -10.42
CA GLY A 49 -3.22 6.84 -10.78
C GLY A 49 -3.37 8.36 -10.95
N THR A 50 -4.58 8.82 -11.29
CA THR A 50 -4.91 10.24 -11.44
C THR A 50 -5.72 10.82 -10.28
N LEU A 51 -6.03 10.01 -9.26
CA LEU A 51 -6.81 10.44 -8.11
C LEU A 51 -5.99 11.35 -7.19
N ASN A 52 -6.71 12.25 -6.51
CA ASN A 52 -6.09 13.12 -5.52
C ASN A 52 -5.76 12.33 -4.24
N PRO A 53 -4.50 12.30 -3.78
CA PRO A 53 -4.12 11.62 -2.54
C PRO A 53 -4.89 12.08 -1.30
N TYR A 54 -5.42 13.30 -1.27
CA TYR A 54 -6.28 13.78 -0.18
C TYR A 54 -7.64 13.05 -0.09
N GLU A 55 -8.10 12.45 -1.19
CA GLU A 55 -9.40 11.75 -1.21
C GLU A 55 -9.23 10.24 -1.07
N HIS A 56 -8.16 9.67 -1.64
CA HIS A 56 -7.99 8.22 -1.78
C HIS A 56 -6.73 7.65 -1.09
N GLY A 57 -5.89 8.51 -0.49
CA GLY A 57 -4.59 8.10 0.03
C GLY A 57 -3.56 7.88 -1.07
N GLU A 58 -2.52 7.09 -0.78
CA GLU A 58 -1.47 6.81 -1.77
C GLU A 58 -1.95 5.90 -2.89
N CYS A 59 -1.40 6.09 -4.08
CA CYS A 59 -1.51 5.14 -5.17
C CYS A 59 -0.42 4.07 -5.02
N TYR A 60 -0.83 2.81 -4.80
CA TYR A 60 0.09 1.68 -4.67
C TYR A 60 0.38 1.07 -6.04
N VAL A 61 1.64 0.73 -6.34
CA VAL A 61 2.04 0.16 -7.62
C VAL A 61 2.50 -1.29 -7.45
N THR A 62 1.93 -2.20 -8.24
CA THR A 62 2.26 -3.63 -8.24
C THR A 62 3.55 -3.94 -9.04
N GLU A 63 4.06 -5.18 -8.94
CA GLU A 63 5.25 -5.62 -9.70
C GLU A 63 5.05 -5.46 -11.22
N ASP A 64 3.87 -5.77 -11.74
CA ASP A 64 3.52 -5.69 -13.16
C ASP A 64 3.00 -4.31 -13.60
N GLY A 65 3.15 -3.29 -12.76
CA GLY A 65 2.91 -1.88 -13.09
C GLY A 65 1.43 -1.46 -13.05
N ALA A 66 0.57 -2.12 -12.30
CA ALA A 66 -0.76 -1.60 -12.04
C ALA A 66 -0.69 -0.49 -10.97
N GLU A 67 -1.35 0.64 -11.23
CA GLU A 67 -1.70 1.62 -10.23
C GLU A 67 -2.97 1.15 -9.52
N THR A 68 -2.92 1.03 -8.19
CA THR A 68 -3.96 0.36 -7.39
C THR A 68 -4.25 1.10 -6.10
N ASP A 69 -5.34 0.70 -5.43
CA ASP A 69 -5.70 1.18 -4.11
C ASP A 69 -4.64 0.79 -3.05
N LEU A 70 -4.53 1.61 -2.01
CA LEU A 70 -3.57 1.44 -0.91
C LEU A 70 -3.72 0.13 -0.12
N ASP A 71 -4.90 -0.49 -0.16
CA ASP A 71 -5.16 -1.76 0.52
C ASP A 71 -4.29 -2.90 0.00
N LEU A 72 -3.88 -2.87 -1.29
CA LEU A 72 -2.95 -3.86 -1.82
C LEU A 72 -1.60 -3.85 -1.09
N GLY A 73 -1.17 -2.67 -0.65
CA GLY A 73 -0.01 -2.54 0.22
C GLY A 73 -0.18 -3.30 1.53
N HIS A 74 -1.36 -3.24 2.17
CA HIS A 74 -1.63 -4.05 3.36
C HIS A 74 -1.56 -5.55 3.07
N TYR A 75 -2.10 -6.01 1.94
CA TYR A 75 -2.06 -7.42 1.56
C TYR A 75 -0.62 -7.92 1.42
N GLU A 76 0.21 -7.20 0.69
CA GLU A 76 1.62 -7.56 0.51
C GLU A 76 2.42 -7.49 1.82
N ARG A 77 2.20 -6.45 2.65
CA ARG A 77 2.89 -6.31 3.95
C ARG A 77 2.63 -7.48 4.89
N PHE A 78 1.40 -8.03 4.86
CA PHE A 78 1.02 -9.17 5.70
C PHE A 78 1.49 -10.52 5.11
N LEU A 79 1.31 -10.72 3.81
CA LEU A 79 1.58 -11.99 3.15
C LEU A 79 3.03 -12.17 2.69
N ASN A 80 3.75 -11.08 2.50
CA ASN A 80 5.05 -11.08 1.83
C ASN A 80 5.00 -11.78 0.45
N THR A 81 3.91 -11.55 -0.27
CA THR A 81 3.65 -12.10 -1.60
C THR A 81 3.25 -10.95 -2.51
N PRO A 82 3.92 -10.76 -3.65
CA PRO A 82 3.59 -9.66 -4.55
C PRO A 82 2.18 -9.84 -5.14
N THR A 83 1.53 -8.72 -5.40
CA THR A 83 0.27 -8.63 -6.12
C THR A 83 0.48 -8.20 -7.57
N SER A 84 -0.54 -8.37 -8.39
CA SER A 84 -0.56 -8.08 -9.82
C SER A 84 -1.81 -7.30 -10.22
N LYS A 85 -1.91 -6.94 -11.49
CA LYS A 85 -3.12 -6.33 -12.10
C LYS A 85 -4.41 -7.10 -11.83
N ALA A 86 -4.32 -8.42 -11.65
CA ALA A 86 -5.46 -9.27 -11.37
C ALA A 86 -5.97 -9.13 -9.91
N ASN A 87 -5.18 -8.54 -9.04
CA ASN A 87 -5.54 -8.37 -7.64
C ASN A 87 -6.35 -7.09 -7.36
N ASN A 88 -6.43 -6.15 -8.31
CA ASN A 88 -7.25 -4.93 -8.16
C ASN A 88 -8.09 -4.65 -9.40
N ILE A 89 -9.39 -4.58 -9.21
CA ILE A 89 -10.37 -4.34 -10.27
C ILE A 89 -11.30 -3.20 -9.86
N THR A 90 -11.44 -2.21 -10.73
CA THR A 90 -12.36 -1.08 -10.54
C THR A 90 -13.63 -1.26 -11.38
N THR A 91 -14.72 -0.62 -10.95
CA THR A 91 -15.95 -0.53 -11.75
C THR A 91 -15.65 0.07 -13.13
N GLY A 92 -14.82 1.12 -13.19
CA GLY A 92 -14.46 1.76 -14.46
C GLY A 92 -13.81 0.78 -15.44
N ARG A 93 -12.89 -0.06 -14.98
CA ARG A 93 -12.25 -1.09 -15.82
C ARG A 93 -13.25 -2.15 -16.29
N ILE A 94 -14.15 -2.60 -15.42
CA ILE A 94 -15.22 -3.57 -15.78
C ILE A 94 -16.10 -3.00 -16.89
N TYR A 95 -16.62 -1.78 -16.70
CA TYR A 95 -17.51 -1.15 -17.68
C TYR A 95 -16.77 -0.86 -18.99
N GLN A 96 -15.54 -0.37 -18.94
CA GLN A 96 -14.73 -0.12 -20.13
C GLN A 96 -14.52 -1.40 -20.95
N ASN A 97 -14.21 -2.53 -20.29
CA ASN A 97 -14.04 -3.82 -20.98
C ASN A 97 -15.32 -4.26 -21.70
N VAL A 98 -16.49 -4.14 -21.05
CA VAL A 98 -17.77 -4.51 -21.63
C VAL A 98 -18.16 -3.56 -22.77
N ILE A 99 -17.96 -2.24 -22.62
CA ILE A 99 -18.23 -1.25 -23.67
C ILE A 99 -17.32 -1.49 -24.88
N ASN A 100 -16.03 -1.73 -24.67
CA ASN A 100 -15.11 -2.05 -25.75
C ASN A 100 -15.52 -3.31 -26.48
N ALA A 101 -15.90 -4.38 -25.75
CA ALA A 101 -16.39 -5.62 -26.33
C ALA A 101 -17.68 -5.43 -27.16
N GLU A 102 -18.59 -4.54 -26.72
CA GLU A 102 -19.77 -4.16 -27.47
C GLU A 102 -19.37 -3.45 -28.78
N ARG A 103 -18.48 -2.45 -28.72
CA ARG A 103 -17.99 -1.72 -29.89
C ARG A 103 -17.25 -2.61 -30.89
N GLU A 104 -16.59 -3.66 -30.41
CA GLU A 104 -15.94 -4.70 -31.24
C GLU A 104 -16.93 -5.72 -31.82
N GLY A 105 -18.22 -5.63 -31.51
CA GLY A 105 -19.27 -6.53 -31.99
C GLY A 105 -19.29 -7.91 -31.33
N LYS A 106 -18.61 -8.13 -30.22
CA LYS A 106 -18.54 -9.42 -29.53
C LYS A 106 -19.89 -9.95 -29.03
N PHE A 107 -20.88 -9.08 -28.87
CA PHE A 107 -22.23 -9.45 -28.40
C PHE A 107 -23.21 -9.73 -29.55
N LEU A 108 -22.76 -9.71 -30.81
CA LEU A 108 -23.54 -10.11 -31.99
C LEU A 108 -24.92 -9.40 -32.07
N GLY A 109 -25.00 -8.12 -31.75
CA GLY A 109 -26.22 -7.32 -31.81
C GLY A 109 -27.19 -7.51 -30.64
N LYS A 110 -26.81 -8.27 -29.60
CA LYS A 110 -27.64 -8.39 -28.38
C LYS A 110 -27.63 -7.09 -27.59
N THR A 111 -28.74 -6.83 -26.89
CA THR A 111 -28.79 -5.72 -25.90
C THR A 111 -27.85 -6.04 -24.73
N VAL A 112 -26.88 -5.16 -24.48
CA VAL A 112 -25.92 -5.28 -23.37
C VAL A 112 -26.51 -4.63 -22.13
N GLN A 113 -26.55 -5.37 -21.00
CA GLN A 113 -27.17 -4.98 -19.75
C GLN A 113 -26.21 -5.25 -18.56
N VAL A 114 -26.50 -4.66 -17.40
CA VAL A 114 -25.73 -4.92 -16.18
C VAL A 114 -25.75 -6.42 -15.85
N VAL A 115 -26.94 -7.03 -15.87
CA VAL A 115 -27.11 -8.49 -15.79
C VAL A 115 -27.53 -8.99 -17.19
N PRO A 116 -26.78 -9.91 -17.83
CA PRO A 116 -25.63 -10.64 -17.28
C PRO A 116 -24.26 -10.03 -17.60
N HIS A 117 -24.12 -9.05 -18.51
CA HIS A 117 -22.83 -8.73 -19.15
C HIS A 117 -21.80 -8.12 -18.19
N ILE A 118 -22.19 -7.16 -17.33
CA ILE A 118 -21.32 -6.60 -16.30
C ILE A 118 -21.04 -7.64 -15.20
N THR A 119 -22.07 -8.39 -14.77
CA THR A 119 -21.89 -9.41 -13.74
C THR A 119 -21.02 -10.57 -14.24
N ASP A 120 -21.11 -10.95 -15.50
CA ASP A 120 -20.23 -11.97 -16.11
C ASP A 120 -18.78 -11.51 -16.18
N GLU A 121 -18.53 -10.24 -16.54
CA GLU A 121 -17.19 -9.66 -16.53
C GLU A 121 -16.61 -9.61 -15.10
N ILE A 122 -17.41 -9.26 -14.08
CA ILE A 122 -17.00 -9.32 -12.67
C ILE A 122 -16.63 -10.76 -12.30
N LYS A 123 -17.49 -11.73 -12.60
CA LYS A 123 -17.25 -13.17 -12.33
C LYS A 123 -16.00 -13.69 -13.04
N ARG A 124 -15.77 -13.26 -14.28
CA ARG A 124 -14.54 -13.57 -15.03
C ARG A 124 -13.30 -13.10 -14.27
N ASN A 125 -13.32 -11.86 -13.76
CA ASN A 125 -12.20 -11.31 -12.99
C ASN A 125 -12.01 -12.03 -11.64
N ILE A 126 -13.07 -12.46 -10.96
CA ILE A 126 -12.97 -13.30 -9.75
C ILE A 126 -12.22 -14.61 -10.06
N ARG A 127 -12.49 -15.22 -11.21
CA ARG A 127 -11.89 -16.51 -11.60
C ARG A 127 -10.41 -16.43 -11.97
N ILE A 128 -9.91 -15.31 -12.49
CA ILE A 128 -8.54 -15.19 -13.02
C ILE A 128 -7.49 -15.75 -12.05
N LEU A 129 -7.52 -15.30 -10.80
CA LEU A 129 -6.57 -15.76 -9.78
C LEU A 129 -6.83 -17.20 -9.33
N GLY A 130 -8.10 -17.63 -9.29
CA GLY A 130 -8.45 -18.99 -8.88
C GLY A 130 -8.16 -20.05 -9.93
N GLU A 131 -8.18 -19.69 -11.22
CA GLU A 131 -7.92 -20.58 -12.34
C GLU A 131 -6.43 -20.62 -12.73
N SER A 132 -5.58 -19.73 -12.19
CA SER A 132 -4.13 -19.74 -12.41
C SER A 132 -3.46 -21.03 -11.92
N GLY A 133 -4.04 -21.72 -10.95
CA GLY A 133 -3.43 -22.88 -10.30
C GLY A 133 -2.42 -22.55 -9.21
N ASP A 134 -2.14 -21.27 -8.99
CA ASP A 134 -1.14 -20.82 -8.00
C ASP A 134 -1.69 -20.77 -6.58
N PHE A 135 -3.02 -20.64 -6.42
CA PHE A 135 -3.65 -20.40 -5.14
C PHE A 135 -4.69 -21.47 -4.77
N ASP A 136 -4.66 -21.87 -3.50
CA ASP A 136 -5.65 -22.76 -2.90
C ASP A 136 -6.91 -21.97 -2.49
N ILE A 137 -6.70 -20.72 -2.07
CA ILE A 137 -7.75 -19.81 -1.56
C ILE A 137 -7.55 -18.41 -2.16
N VAL A 138 -8.64 -17.85 -2.70
CA VAL A 138 -8.73 -16.44 -3.13
C VAL A 138 -9.69 -15.72 -2.20
N ILE A 139 -9.23 -14.66 -1.56
CA ILE A 139 -10.06 -13.76 -0.75
C ILE A 139 -10.38 -12.54 -1.60
N THR A 140 -11.66 -12.29 -1.86
CA THR A 140 -12.10 -11.10 -2.62
C THR A 140 -12.75 -10.10 -1.66
N GLU A 141 -12.10 -8.98 -1.46
CA GLU A 141 -12.65 -7.86 -0.71
C GLU A 141 -13.51 -6.99 -1.63
N LEU A 142 -14.77 -6.81 -1.26
CA LEU A 142 -15.68 -5.89 -1.94
C LEU A 142 -15.58 -4.49 -1.30
N GLY A 143 -15.15 -3.51 -2.08
CA GLY A 143 -15.14 -2.11 -1.69
C GLY A 143 -16.57 -1.56 -1.48
N GLY A 144 -16.66 -0.41 -0.83
CA GLY A 144 -17.93 0.23 -0.50
C GLY A 144 -18.68 -0.46 0.65
N THR A 145 -19.93 -0.05 0.85
CA THR A 145 -20.82 -0.53 1.90
C THR A 145 -22.01 -1.24 1.27
N VAL A 146 -22.45 -2.35 1.87
CA VAL A 146 -23.65 -3.04 1.42
C VAL A 146 -24.85 -2.10 1.56
N GLY A 147 -25.54 -1.85 0.45
CA GLY A 147 -26.62 -0.87 0.33
C GLY A 147 -26.27 0.32 -0.56
N ASP A 148 -24.98 0.59 -0.79
CA ASP A 148 -24.57 1.61 -1.73
C ASP A 148 -24.86 1.16 -3.17
N ILE A 149 -25.31 2.08 -4.01
CA ILE A 149 -25.69 1.81 -5.41
C ILE A 149 -24.49 1.23 -6.18
N GLU A 150 -23.31 1.75 -5.94
CA GLU A 150 -22.08 1.36 -6.62
C GLU A 150 -21.67 -0.09 -6.34
N SER A 151 -22.08 -0.63 -5.18
CA SER A 151 -21.74 -2.00 -4.77
C SER A 151 -22.68 -3.06 -5.35
N LEU A 152 -23.86 -2.69 -5.86
CA LEU A 152 -24.90 -3.62 -6.29
C LEU A 152 -24.46 -4.60 -7.38
N PRO A 153 -23.77 -4.20 -8.46
CA PRO A 153 -23.31 -5.14 -9.48
C PRO A 153 -22.35 -6.21 -8.93
N TYR A 154 -21.50 -5.84 -7.98
CA TYR A 154 -20.58 -6.77 -7.32
C TYR A 154 -21.31 -7.77 -6.42
N ILE A 155 -22.27 -7.31 -5.63
CA ILE A 155 -23.08 -8.18 -4.75
C ILE A 155 -23.89 -9.16 -5.59
N GLU A 156 -24.50 -8.70 -6.68
CA GLU A 156 -25.22 -9.57 -7.62
C GLU A 156 -24.29 -10.58 -8.30
N ALA A 157 -23.11 -10.16 -8.73
CA ALA A 157 -22.11 -11.07 -9.31
C ALA A 157 -21.64 -12.13 -8.30
N VAL A 158 -21.40 -11.76 -7.04
CA VAL A 158 -21.05 -12.70 -5.97
C VAL A 158 -22.18 -13.67 -5.69
N ARG A 159 -23.45 -13.21 -5.67
CA ARG A 159 -24.61 -14.08 -5.51
C ARG A 159 -24.66 -15.15 -6.61
N GLN A 160 -24.51 -14.74 -7.88
CA GLN A 160 -24.47 -15.66 -9.04
C GLN A 160 -23.26 -16.60 -8.95
N PHE A 161 -22.08 -16.07 -8.66
CA PHE A 161 -20.85 -16.85 -8.55
C PHE A 161 -20.94 -17.95 -7.49
N ARG A 162 -21.48 -17.62 -6.32
CA ARG A 162 -21.69 -18.60 -5.24
C ARG A 162 -22.61 -19.74 -5.67
N TRP A 163 -23.63 -19.43 -6.46
CA TRP A 163 -24.52 -20.44 -7.02
C TRP A 163 -23.77 -21.37 -7.99
N GLU A 164 -22.94 -20.79 -8.86
CA GLU A 164 -22.18 -21.54 -9.86
C GLU A 164 -21.13 -22.48 -9.24
N VAL A 165 -20.39 -22.02 -8.23
CA VAL A 165 -19.30 -22.82 -7.61
C VAL A 165 -19.76 -23.68 -6.43
N GLY A 166 -20.92 -23.41 -5.89
CA GLY A 166 -21.52 -24.09 -4.74
C GLY A 166 -20.99 -23.64 -3.38
N SER A 167 -21.81 -23.85 -2.34
CA SER A 167 -21.56 -23.40 -0.97
C SER A 167 -20.33 -24.05 -0.30
N SER A 168 -19.86 -25.20 -0.78
CA SER A 168 -18.63 -25.81 -0.27
C SER A 168 -17.35 -25.17 -0.82
N ASN A 169 -17.46 -24.36 -1.88
CA ASN A 169 -16.34 -23.71 -2.55
C ASN A 169 -16.33 -22.19 -2.40
N SER A 170 -17.36 -21.62 -1.77
CA SER A 170 -17.48 -20.18 -1.51
C SER A 170 -18.01 -19.88 -0.13
N LEU A 171 -17.54 -18.77 0.46
CA LEU A 171 -17.92 -18.31 1.80
C LEU A 171 -18.01 -16.79 1.80
N VAL A 172 -18.98 -16.23 2.56
CA VAL A 172 -19.11 -14.78 2.75
C VAL A 172 -18.86 -14.42 4.20
N ILE A 173 -17.89 -13.53 4.40
CA ILE A 173 -17.63 -12.86 5.67
C ILE A 173 -18.21 -11.46 5.56
N HIS A 174 -19.07 -11.08 6.51
CA HIS A 174 -19.64 -9.75 6.55
C HIS A 174 -19.17 -8.99 7.79
N LEU A 175 -18.50 -7.86 7.56
CA LEU A 175 -18.06 -6.96 8.62
C LEU A 175 -19.17 -6.01 9.00
N THR A 176 -19.38 -5.83 10.30
CA THR A 176 -20.40 -4.92 10.84
C THR A 176 -19.84 -4.13 12.02
N LEU A 177 -20.58 -3.12 12.46
CA LEU A 177 -20.27 -2.32 13.63
C LEU A 177 -21.26 -2.61 14.76
N ILE A 178 -20.74 -2.81 15.96
CA ILE A 178 -21.51 -2.85 17.21
C ILE A 178 -21.09 -1.65 18.05
N PRO A 179 -21.77 -0.50 17.91
CA PRO A 179 -21.40 0.70 18.63
C PRO A 179 -21.73 0.59 20.12
N PHE A 180 -20.89 1.20 20.95
CA PHE A 180 -21.15 1.45 22.34
C PHE A 180 -21.84 2.81 22.50
N LEU A 181 -23.01 2.84 23.10
CA LEU A 181 -23.70 4.07 23.42
C LEU A 181 -23.38 4.47 24.86
N ALA A 182 -22.45 5.42 25.04
CA ALA A 182 -22.00 5.85 26.36
C ALA A 182 -23.13 6.33 27.26
N ALA A 183 -24.12 7.04 26.73
CA ALA A 183 -25.30 7.50 27.48
C ALA A 183 -26.18 6.34 28.02
N ALA A 184 -26.19 5.20 27.35
CA ALA A 184 -26.96 4.02 27.76
C ALA A 184 -26.08 2.95 28.46
N GLY A 185 -24.76 3.10 28.41
CA GLY A 185 -23.80 2.17 29.00
C GLY A 185 -23.82 0.78 28.36
N GLU A 186 -24.23 0.66 27.09
CA GLU A 186 -24.40 -0.65 26.45
C GLU A 186 -24.04 -0.71 24.96
N LEU A 187 -23.67 -1.89 24.50
CA LEU A 187 -23.46 -2.22 23.10
C LEU A 187 -24.80 -2.42 22.37
N LYS A 188 -24.92 -1.85 21.17
CA LYS A 188 -26.14 -1.91 20.34
C LYS A 188 -25.97 -2.82 19.14
N THR A 189 -26.74 -3.89 19.07
CA THR A 189 -26.70 -4.90 17.98
C THR A 189 -27.60 -4.56 16.79
N LYS A 190 -28.46 -3.54 16.87
CA LYS A 190 -29.39 -3.15 15.80
C LYS A 190 -28.70 -2.79 14.49
N PRO A 191 -27.61 -1.99 14.44
CA PRO A 191 -26.92 -1.67 13.19
C PRO A 191 -26.44 -2.93 12.45
N THR A 192 -25.85 -3.89 13.18
CA THR A 192 -25.45 -5.21 12.64
C THR A 192 -26.65 -5.97 12.07
N GLN A 193 -27.77 -6.05 12.79
CA GLN A 193 -28.98 -6.75 12.33
C GLN A 193 -29.52 -6.14 11.03
N HIS A 194 -29.56 -4.80 10.92
CA HIS A 194 -30.02 -4.10 9.72
C HIS A 194 -29.06 -4.33 8.54
N SER A 195 -27.76 -4.27 8.77
CA SER A 195 -26.74 -4.51 7.74
C SER A 195 -26.84 -5.93 7.16
N VAL A 196 -26.96 -6.94 8.02
CA VAL A 196 -27.15 -8.34 7.58
C VAL A 196 -28.48 -8.51 6.85
N LYS A 197 -29.56 -7.86 7.32
CA LYS A 197 -30.86 -7.91 6.65
C LYS A 197 -30.79 -7.34 5.23
N MET A 198 -30.07 -6.23 5.04
CA MET A 198 -29.86 -5.64 3.73
C MET A 198 -29.08 -6.59 2.80
N LEU A 199 -28.04 -7.27 3.29
CA LEU A 199 -27.31 -8.27 2.50
C LEU A 199 -28.22 -9.45 2.11
N LEU A 200 -29.11 -9.87 3.01
CA LEU A 200 -30.13 -10.90 2.74
C LEU A 200 -31.14 -10.47 1.67
N GLU A 201 -31.54 -9.19 1.63
CA GLU A 201 -32.42 -8.65 0.58
C GLU A 201 -31.79 -8.78 -0.81
N TYR A 202 -30.47 -8.76 -0.91
CA TYR A 202 -29.73 -9.05 -2.15
C TYR A 202 -29.46 -10.55 -2.39
N GLY A 203 -30.05 -11.43 -1.59
CA GLY A 203 -29.96 -12.88 -1.74
C GLY A 203 -28.66 -13.52 -1.23
N ILE A 204 -27.91 -12.84 -0.37
CA ILE A 204 -26.70 -13.38 0.23
C ILE A 204 -26.85 -13.53 1.73
N GLN A 205 -26.84 -14.78 2.22
CA GLN A 205 -26.69 -15.10 3.63
C GLN A 205 -25.19 -15.07 3.98
N PRO A 206 -24.73 -14.23 4.93
CA PRO A 206 -23.36 -14.30 5.41
C PRO A 206 -23.11 -15.62 6.16
N ASP A 207 -21.91 -16.17 5.99
CA ASP A 207 -21.47 -17.39 6.67
C ASP A 207 -20.78 -17.08 8.00
N VAL A 208 -20.08 -15.94 8.06
CA VAL A 208 -19.34 -15.44 9.23
C VAL A 208 -19.61 -13.95 9.39
N LEU A 209 -19.79 -13.51 10.62
CA LEU A 209 -19.86 -12.10 10.98
C LEU A 209 -18.59 -11.71 11.73
N VAL A 210 -17.94 -10.64 11.27
CA VAL A 210 -16.87 -9.99 12.01
C VAL A 210 -17.40 -8.67 12.54
N CYS A 211 -17.55 -8.59 13.86
CA CYS A 211 -18.21 -7.50 14.56
C CYS A 211 -17.16 -6.53 15.12
N ARG A 212 -16.97 -5.38 14.46
CA ARG A 212 -16.12 -4.31 14.99
C ARG A 212 -16.77 -3.71 16.23
N THR A 213 -15.99 -3.55 17.30
CA THR A 213 -16.49 -3.05 18.60
C THR A 213 -15.37 -2.48 19.45
N GLU A 214 -15.69 -1.50 20.29
CA GLU A 214 -14.77 -0.93 21.29
C GLU A 214 -14.69 -1.76 22.58
N HIS A 215 -15.73 -2.57 22.87
CA HIS A 215 -15.86 -3.36 24.08
C HIS A 215 -16.12 -4.83 23.76
N HIS A 216 -15.69 -5.72 24.64
CA HIS A 216 -15.85 -7.17 24.47
C HIS A 216 -17.32 -7.61 24.38
N LEU A 217 -17.59 -8.51 23.44
CA LEU A 217 -18.89 -9.15 23.27
C LEU A 217 -19.03 -10.31 24.25
N ASN A 218 -19.96 -10.20 25.20
CA ASN A 218 -20.30 -11.31 26.08
C ASN A 218 -21.08 -12.41 25.33
N ALA A 219 -21.22 -13.58 25.97
CA ALA A 219 -21.86 -14.75 25.37
C ALA A 219 -23.32 -14.49 24.95
N ASP A 220 -24.07 -13.70 25.71
CA ASP A 220 -25.47 -13.42 25.41
C ASP A 220 -25.64 -12.48 24.22
N LEU A 221 -24.76 -11.48 24.08
CA LEU A 221 -24.70 -10.65 22.87
C LEU A 221 -24.37 -11.48 21.64
N ARG A 222 -23.38 -12.39 21.71
CA ARG A 222 -23.02 -13.28 20.61
C ARG A 222 -24.21 -14.17 20.21
N LYS A 223 -24.93 -14.78 21.19
CA LYS A 223 -26.16 -15.56 20.94
C LYS A 223 -27.26 -14.73 20.30
N LYS A 224 -27.45 -13.48 20.78
CA LYS A 224 -28.44 -12.56 20.23
C LYS A 224 -28.13 -12.22 18.77
N ILE A 225 -26.88 -11.85 18.47
CA ILE A 225 -26.44 -11.56 17.10
C ILE A 225 -26.62 -12.79 16.21
N ALA A 226 -26.16 -13.95 16.64
CA ALA A 226 -26.29 -15.22 15.92
C ALA A 226 -27.75 -15.52 15.55
N LEU A 227 -28.66 -15.37 16.51
CA LEU A 227 -30.11 -15.61 16.31
C LEU A 227 -30.70 -14.64 15.25
N PHE A 228 -30.46 -13.33 15.41
CA PHE A 228 -31.06 -12.32 14.52
C PHE A 228 -30.46 -12.28 13.13
N CYS A 229 -29.20 -12.74 12.98
CA CYS A 229 -28.47 -12.74 11.72
C CYS A 229 -28.41 -14.12 11.06
N ASN A 230 -29.04 -15.13 11.64
CA ASN A 230 -29.10 -16.51 11.14
C ASN A 230 -27.69 -17.10 10.86
N VAL A 231 -26.77 -16.95 11.83
CA VAL A 231 -25.44 -17.54 11.79
C VAL A 231 -25.18 -18.37 13.04
N ASN A 232 -24.23 -19.30 12.98
CA ASN A 232 -23.82 -20.04 14.17
C ASN A 232 -23.14 -19.10 15.19
N VAL A 233 -23.32 -19.33 16.49
CA VAL A 233 -22.69 -18.52 17.55
C VAL A 233 -21.17 -18.47 17.40
N GLY A 234 -20.52 -19.60 17.05
CA GLY A 234 -19.09 -19.66 16.78
C GLY A 234 -18.64 -18.95 15.48
N ALA A 235 -19.58 -18.47 14.66
CA ALA A 235 -19.31 -17.66 13.49
C ALA A 235 -19.52 -16.14 13.73
N VAL A 236 -19.82 -15.75 14.97
CA VAL A 236 -19.83 -14.35 15.42
C VAL A 236 -18.48 -14.04 16.03
N VAL A 237 -17.61 -13.45 15.24
CA VAL A 237 -16.21 -13.12 15.54
C VAL A 237 -16.13 -11.67 16.02
N GLU A 238 -15.47 -11.45 17.14
CA GLU A 238 -15.20 -10.12 17.66
C GLU A 238 -13.96 -9.51 16.99
N SER A 239 -14.04 -8.26 16.59
CA SER A 239 -12.91 -7.45 16.15
C SER A 239 -12.81 -6.20 17.01
N ILE A 240 -12.13 -6.35 18.15
CA ILE A 240 -11.89 -5.23 19.07
C ILE A 240 -10.81 -4.30 18.53
N ASP A 241 -10.86 -3.03 18.92
CA ASP A 241 -9.85 -2.05 18.55
C ASP A 241 -8.46 -2.47 19.04
N ALA A 242 -7.51 -2.45 18.12
CA ALA A 242 -6.14 -2.88 18.36
C ALA A 242 -5.17 -1.69 18.39
N SER A 243 -4.08 -1.81 19.15
CA SER A 243 -3.05 -0.76 19.25
C SER A 243 -2.25 -0.60 17.94
N THR A 244 -2.18 -1.65 17.14
CA THR A 244 -1.59 -1.67 15.80
C THR A 244 -2.33 -2.67 14.91
N ILE A 245 -2.36 -2.41 13.60
CA ILE A 245 -2.96 -3.34 12.63
C ILE A 245 -2.29 -4.73 12.66
N TYR A 246 -1.03 -4.80 13.09
CA TYR A 246 -0.27 -6.05 13.19
C TYR A 246 -0.68 -6.94 14.37
N ASP A 247 -1.49 -6.46 15.31
CA ASP A 247 -2.12 -7.29 16.35
C ASP A 247 -3.30 -8.10 15.81
N VAL A 248 -3.96 -7.60 14.76
CA VAL A 248 -5.24 -8.15 14.28
C VAL A 248 -5.15 -9.63 13.90
N PRO A 249 -4.08 -10.14 13.24
CA PRO A 249 -3.96 -11.58 13.00
C PRO A 249 -4.01 -12.43 14.27
N LEU A 250 -3.38 -11.98 15.37
CA LEU A 250 -3.41 -12.71 16.64
C LEU A 250 -4.77 -12.63 17.35
N LEU A 251 -5.47 -11.48 17.21
CA LEU A 251 -6.85 -11.33 17.69
C LEU A 251 -7.80 -12.26 16.93
N MET A 252 -7.70 -12.34 15.61
CA MET A 252 -8.51 -13.22 14.78
C MET A 252 -8.18 -14.71 15.01
N LEU A 253 -6.92 -15.03 15.32
CA LEU A 253 -6.54 -16.38 15.73
C LEU A 253 -7.20 -16.77 17.06
N LYS A 254 -7.22 -15.86 18.04
CA LYS A 254 -7.89 -16.06 19.34
C LYS A 254 -9.40 -16.28 19.17
N GLU A 255 -10.01 -15.58 18.23
CA GLU A 255 -11.43 -15.72 17.86
C GLU A 255 -11.69 -16.94 16.95
N HIS A 256 -10.67 -17.74 16.62
CA HIS A 256 -10.76 -18.93 15.78
C HIS A 256 -11.32 -18.68 14.37
N LEU A 257 -11.14 -17.47 13.81
CA LEU A 257 -11.66 -17.13 12.49
C LEU A 257 -11.17 -18.09 11.40
N ASP A 258 -9.89 -18.43 11.42
CA ASP A 258 -9.25 -19.38 10.50
C ASP A 258 -9.87 -20.79 10.58
N LYS A 259 -10.09 -21.31 11.79
CA LYS A 259 -10.71 -22.64 12.00
C LYS A 259 -12.17 -22.64 11.52
N THR A 260 -12.92 -21.56 11.81
CA THR A 260 -14.31 -21.39 11.37
C THR A 260 -14.40 -21.38 9.85
N VAL A 261 -13.50 -20.64 9.17
CA VAL A 261 -13.45 -20.56 7.71
C VAL A 261 -13.09 -21.91 7.09
N LEU A 262 -12.07 -22.60 7.59
CA LEU A 262 -11.65 -23.92 7.10
C LEU A 262 -12.76 -24.96 7.24
N ALA A 263 -13.44 -24.98 8.39
CA ALA A 263 -14.56 -25.90 8.64
C ALA A 263 -15.72 -25.68 7.64
N LYS A 264 -16.09 -24.40 7.38
CA LYS A 264 -17.16 -24.07 6.44
C LYS A 264 -16.81 -24.40 4.99
N LEU A 265 -15.56 -24.20 4.58
CA LEU A 265 -15.06 -24.55 3.25
C LEU A 265 -14.69 -26.05 3.12
N LYS A 266 -14.89 -26.85 4.16
CA LYS A 266 -14.52 -28.27 4.22
C LYS A 266 -13.05 -28.51 3.86
N LEU A 267 -12.19 -27.61 4.30
CA LEU A 267 -10.74 -27.72 4.14
C LEU A 267 -10.10 -28.35 5.36
N PRO A 268 -9.08 -29.20 5.20
CA PRO A 268 -8.38 -29.81 6.32
C PRO A 268 -7.58 -28.79 7.13
N HIS A 269 -7.44 -29.02 8.42
CA HIS A 269 -6.49 -28.31 9.27
C HIS A 269 -5.10 -28.89 9.01
N LYS A 270 -4.38 -28.36 7.99
CA LYS A 270 -3.06 -28.88 7.59
C LYS A 270 -2.06 -28.82 8.75
N ASN A 271 -1.91 -27.63 9.34
CA ASN A 271 -0.96 -27.38 10.43
C ASN A 271 -1.55 -26.37 11.42
N GLU A 272 -1.03 -26.30 12.63
CA GLU A 272 -1.24 -25.14 13.48
C GLU A 272 -0.50 -23.92 12.90
N PRO A 273 -1.02 -22.70 13.06
CA PRO A 273 -0.43 -21.52 12.42
C PRO A 273 0.96 -21.21 12.99
N ASN A 274 1.97 -21.22 12.14
CA ASN A 274 3.30 -20.76 12.52
C ASN A 274 3.40 -19.23 12.38
N LEU A 275 3.34 -18.54 13.49
CA LEU A 275 3.40 -17.06 13.57
C LEU A 275 4.59 -16.57 14.40
N GLU A 276 5.64 -17.38 14.62
CA GLU A 276 6.77 -17.02 15.48
C GLU A 276 7.50 -15.75 14.98
N ASN A 277 7.77 -15.64 13.68
CA ASN A 277 8.37 -14.44 13.10
C ASN A 277 7.47 -13.20 13.28
N TRP A 278 6.14 -13.38 13.15
CA TRP A 278 5.16 -12.31 13.37
C TRP A 278 5.13 -11.84 14.82
N LYS A 279 5.13 -12.78 15.76
CA LYS A 279 5.20 -12.48 17.20
C LYS A 279 6.51 -11.80 17.58
N SER A 280 7.64 -12.26 17.03
CA SER A 280 8.95 -11.63 17.22
C SER A 280 8.96 -10.18 16.72
N PHE A 281 8.42 -9.93 15.52
CA PHE A 281 8.26 -8.58 15.01
C PHE A 281 7.40 -7.71 15.96
N LEU A 282 6.24 -8.21 16.39
CA LEU A 282 5.37 -7.50 17.34
C LEU A 282 6.06 -7.23 18.69
N GLY A 283 6.86 -8.17 19.17
CA GLY A 283 7.64 -8.01 20.40
C GLY A 283 8.59 -6.81 20.29
N ARG A 284 9.34 -6.71 19.20
CA ARG A 284 10.26 -5.59 18.94
C ARG A 284 9.52 -4.26 18.71
N LEU A 285 8.40 -4.31 17.97
CA LEU A 285 7.59 -3.11 17.71
C LEU A 285 7.02 -2.51 19.00
N LYS A 286 6.56 -3.36 19.93
CA LYS A 286 5.93 -2.91 21.19
C LYS A 286 6.92 -2.57 22.29
N ASN A 287 8.15 -3.05 22.21
CA ASN A 287 9.19 -2.84 23.22
C ASN A 287 10.46 -2.25 22.58
N PRO A 288 10.39 -1.06 21.98
CA PRO A 288 11.55 -0.42 21.38
C PRO A 288 12.54 0.00 22.48
N MET A 289 13.85 -0.16 22.23
CA MET A 289 14.92 0.23 23.16
C MET A 289 15.30 1.71 23.06
N SER A 290 14.89 2.37 21.98
CA SER A 290 15.17 3.79 21.73
C SER A 290 14.07 4.44 20.89
N GLU A 291 14.06 5.78 20.84
CA GLU A 291 13.18 6.55 19.96
C GLU A 291 13.99 7.56 19.17
N ILE A 292 13.69 7.71 17.89
CA ILE A 292 14.24 8.75 17.02
C ILE A 292 13.13 9.56 16.35
N ARG A 293 13.47 10.79 15.94
CA ARG A 293 12.57 11.68 15.21
C ARG A 293 13.06 11.82 13.76
N ILE A 294 12.23 11.43 12.81
CA ILE A 294 12.51 11.58 11.38
C ILE A 294 11.52 12.56 10.78
N GLY A 295 12.02 13.59 10.11
CA GLY A 295 11.22 14.53 9.35
C GLY A 295 10.79 13.89 8.01
N LEU A 296 9.49 13.89 7.71
CA LEU A 296 8.93 13.57 6.40
C LEU A 296 8.51 14.87 5.74
N VAL A 297 9.31 15.33 4.77
CA VAL A 297 9.04 16.55 4.02
C VAL A 297 8.23 16.21 2.77
N GLY A 298 7.00 16.68 2.71
CA GLY A 298 6.07 16.32 1.64
C GLY A 298 4.97 17.35 1.39
N LYS A 299 4.13 17.07 0.37
CA LYS A 299 3.01 17.95 -0.02
C LYS A 299 1.70 17.62 0.70
N TYR A 300 1.48 16.34 1.00
CA TYR A 300 0.19 15.79 1.47
C TYR A 300 0.28 15.35 2.93
N VAL A 301 1.05 16.09 3.73
CA VAL A 301 1.39 15.72 5.10
C VAL A 301 0.22 15.81 6.09
N GLU A 302 -0.86 16.46 5.70
CA GLU A 302 -2.09 16.58 6.50
C GLU A 302 -2.92 15.28 6.48
N LEU A 303 -2.73 14.43 5.46
CA LEU A 303 -3.35 13.12 5.36
C LEU A 303 -2.29 12.01 5.48
N PRO A 304 -2.22 11.30 6.60
CA PRO A 304 -1.23 10.23 6.82
C PRO A 304 -1.27 9.13 5.75
N ASP A 305 -2.46 8.81 5.22
CA ASP A 305 -2.64 7.77 4.22
C ASP A 305 -2.05 8.13 2.83
N ALA A 306 -1.73 9.41 2.58
CA ALA A 306 -0.98 9.82 1.38
C ALA A 306 0.47 9.30 1.34
N TYR A 307 1.01 8.91 2.50
CA TYR A 307 2.37 8.36 2.68
C TYR A 307 2.34 7.04 3.47
N LYS A 308 1.28 6.26 3.29
CA LYS A 308 1.02 5.05 4.08
C LYS A 308 2.17 4.05 4.00
N SER A 309 2.64 3.73 2.81
CA SER A 309 3.74 2.77 2.61
C SER A 309 5.05 3.26 3.23
N ILE A 310 5.34 4.56 3.22
CA ILE A 310 6.52 5.14 3.89
C ILE A 310 6.39 4.98 5.40
N ALA A 311 5.22 5.29 5.97
CA ALA A 311 4.97 5.14 7.40
C ALA A 311 5.11 3.68 7.86
N GLU A 312 4.56 2.74 7.09
CA GLU A 312 4.67 1.30 7.35
C GLU A 312 6.12 0.80 7.19
N ALA A 313 6.86 1.30 6.18
CA ALA A 313 8.28 0.97 6.02
C ALA A 313 9.13 1.45 7.21
N PHE A 314 8.79 2.60 7.81
CA PHE A 314 9.42 3.04 9.06
C PHE A 314 9.07 2.15 10.25
N ILE A 315 7.83 1.64 10.34
CA ILE A 315 7.44 0.66 11.37
C ILE A 315 8.26 -0.63 11.23
N HIS A 316 8.39 -1.14 10.01
CA HIS A 316 9.17 -2.35 9.75
C HIS A 316 10.67 -2.16 10.07
N ALA A 317 11.26 -1.07 9.57
CA ALA A 317 12.67 -0.75 9.81
C ALA A 317 12.94 -0.41 11.28
N GLY A 318 12.01 0.28 11.92
CA GLY A 318 12.07 0.57 13.36
C GLY A 318 12.07 -0.70 14.21
N ALA A 319 11.15 -1.62 13.94
CA ALA A 319 11.10 -2.91 14.63
C ALA A 319 12.40 -3.73 14.40
N GLN A 320 12.96 -3.67 13.19
CA GLN A 320 14.24 -4.36 12.87
C GLN A 320 15.42 -3.77 13.64
N ASN A 321 15.42 -2.46 13.91
CA ASN A 321 16.44 -1.76 14.66
C ASN A 321 16.10 -1.63 16.17
N GLU A 322 15.02 -2.25 16.65
CA GLU A 322 14.52 -2.12 18.04
C GLU A 322 14.33 -0.65 18.45
N CYS A 323 13.90 0.18 17.50
CA CYS A 323 13.76 1.61 17.64
C CYS A 323 12.37 2.08 17.23
N LYS A 324 11.77 2.94 18.05
CA LYS A 324 10.54 3.63 17.67
C LYS A 324 10.86 4.83 16.79
N VAL A 325 10.37 4.82 15.56
CA VAL A 325 10.49 5.95 14.65
C VAL A 325 9.28 6.87 14.83
N LYS A 326 9.51 8.08 15.34
CA LYS A 326 8.51 9.13 15.39
C LYS A 326 8.61 9.99 14.13
N VAL A 327 7.65 9.83 13.22
CA VAL A 327 7.58 10.64 12.01
C VAL A 327 7.04 12.03 12.34
N VAL A 328 7.77 13.06 11.94
CA VAL A 328 7.37 14.47 12.02
C VAL A 328 7.04 14.94 10.62
N TYR A 329 5.76 15.16 10.35
CA TYR A 329 5.27 15.59 9.04
C TYR A 329 5.52 17.08 8.84
N ILE A 330 6.20 17.45 7.75
CA ILE A 330 6.63 18.82 7.47
C ILE A 330 6.10 19.22 6.07
N PRO A 331 5.17 20.18 6.01
CA PRO A 331 4.68 20.71 4.74
C PRO A 331 5.81 21.37 3.95
N SER A 332 6.15 20.82 2.79
CA SER A 332 7.25 21.35 1.97
C SER A 332 7.01 22.78 1.49
N GLU A 333 5.75 23.18 1.32
CA GLU A 333 5.37 24.55 0.92
C GLU A 333 5.69 25.62 1.97
N GLN A 334 5.82 25.20 3.23
CA GLN A 334 6.10 26.10 4.34
C GLN A 334 7.59 26.20 4.68
N LEU A 335 8.46 25.48 3.97
CA LEU A 335 9.91 25.55 4.16
C LEU A 335 10.50 26.65 3.28
N THR A 336 11.24 27.53 3.92
CA THR A 336 11.96 28.65 3.32
C THR A 336 13.40 28.70 3.85
N PRO A 337 14.34 29.37 3.19
CA PRO A 337 15.70 29.56 3.71
C PRO A 337 15.75 30.11 5.14
N ASP A 338 14.81 31.00 5.49
CA ASP A 338 14.76 31.67 6.79
C ASP A 338 14.28 30.78 7.94
N ASN A 339 13.47 29.75 7.64
CA ASN A 339 12.84 28.92 8.69
C ASN A 339 13.26 27.43 8.66
N ALA A 340 14.02 27.00 7.67
CA ALA A 340 14.43 25.60 7.54
C ALA A 340 15.18 25.10 8.78
N VAL A 341 16.07 25.91 9.32
CA VAL A 341 16.82 25.61 10.55
C VAL A 341 15.87 25.28 11.71
N ASP A 342 14.90 26.15 11.98
CA ASP A 342 13.98 25.99 13.10
C ASP A 342 13.05 24.78 12.93
N LYS A 343 12.55 24.55 11.70
CA LYS A 343 11.63 23.45 11.40
C LYS A 343 12.31 22.08 11.37
N LEU A 344 13.61 22.02 11.04
CA LEU A 344 14.36 20.78 10.92
C LEU A 344 15.27 20.49 12.13
N LYS A 345 15.40 21.44 13.06
CA LYS A 345 16.19 21.29 14.29
C LYS A 345 15.68 20.13 15.15
N GLY A 346 16.62 19.34 15.67
CA GLY A 346 16.33 18.21 16.57
C GLY A 346 15.70 17.00 15.86
N LEU A 347 15.77 16.97 14.52
CA LEU A 347 15.51 15.75 13.75
C LEU A 347 16.78 14.93 13.63
N HIS A 348 16.64 13.62 13.67
CA HIS A 348 17.75 12.68 13.57
C HIS A 348 17.96 12.15 12.15
N GLY A 349 17.02 12.43 11.26
CA GLY A 349 17.05 12.15 9.84
C GLY A 349 15.90 12.85 9.13
N VAL A 350 16.03 13.05 7.81
CA VAL A 350 14.99 13.65 6.98
C VAL A 350 14.76 12.79 5.74
N LEU A 351 13.51 12.42 5.52
CA LEU A 351 13.04 11.80 4.28
C LEU A 351 12.29 12.85 3.47
N VAL A 352 12.71 13.03 2.19
CA VAL A 352 11.95 13.84 1.22
C VAL A 352 11.10 12.93 0.37
N ALA A 353 9.78 13.09 0.53
CA ALA A 353 8.76 12.21 -0.02
C ALA A 353 8.56 12.37 -1.55
N PRO A 354 8.06 11.32 -2.22
CA PRO A 354 7.65 11.39 -3.63
C PRO A 354 6.53 12.41 -3.87
N GLY A 355 6.23 12.65 -5.14
CA GLY A 355 5.16 13.55 -5.57
C GLY A 355 5.36 14.02 -7.00
N PHE A 356 4.48 14.89 -7.48
CA PHE A 356 4.50 15.47 -8.83
C PHE A 356 4.23 16.97 -8.79
N GLY A 357 4.73 17.71 -9.80
CA GLY A 357 4.45 19.12 -10.01
C GLY A 357 5.15 20.07 -9.03
N GLU A 358 5.05 21.34 -9.30
CA GLU A 358 5.88 22.42 -8.76
C GLU A 358 5.64 22.73 -7.26
N ARG A 359 4.42 22.49 -6.76
CA ARG A 359 4.03 22.84 -5.39
C ARG A 359 4.98 22.25 -4.36
N GLY A 360 5.63 23.08 -3.53
CA GLY A 360 6.55 22.70 -2.47
C GLY A 360 7.94 22.19 -2.94
N PHE A 361 8.28 22.37 -4.23
CA PHE A 361 9.55 21.94 -4.79
C PHE A 361 10.74 22.65 -4.14
N GLU A 362 10.70 23.98 -4.06
CA GLU A 362 11.78 24.79 -3.48
C GLU A 362 11.98 24.50 -1.99
N GLY A 363 10.90 24.27 -1.24
CA GLY A 363 11.03 23.89 0.17
C GLY A 363 11.66 22.51 0.38
N LYS A 364 11.46 21.56 -0.56
CA LYS A 364 12.19 20.30 -0.56
C LYS A 364 13.70 20.51 -0.79
N ILE A 365 14.07 21.38 -1.72
CA ILE A 365 15.46 21.75 -2.00
C ILE A 365 16.11 22.37 -0.76
N GLU A 366 15.43 23.30 -0.09
CA GLU A 366 15.94 23.90 1.15
C GLU A 366 16.13 22.88 2.27
N ALA A 367 15.21 21.95 2.43
CA ALA A 367 15.36 20.88 3.42
C ALA A 367 16.62 20.02 3.12
N ILE A 368 16.82 19.69 1.84
CA ILE A 368 17.98 18.88 1.40
C ILE A 368 19.29 19.64 1.60
N ARG A 369 19.34 20.94 1.26
CA ARG A 369 20.51 21.78 1.50
C ARG A 369 20.90 21.76 2.99
N TYR A 370 19.93 22.01 3.86
CA TYR A 370 20.17 22.04 5.30
C TYR A 370 20.73 20.71 5.82
N VAL A 371 20.14 19.58 5.44
CA VAL A 371 20.58 18.26 5.93
C VAL A 371 21.94 17.84 5.34
N ARG A 372 22.22 18.19 4.08
CA ARG A 372 23.52 17.94 3.44
C ARG A 372 24.64 18.70 4.16
N GLU A 373 24.44 19.99 4.40
CA GLU A 373 25.43 20.87 5.04
C GLU A 373 25.70 20.51 6.51
N ASN A 374 24.68 19.96 7.19
CA ASN A 374 24.77 19.60 8.62
C ASN A 374 25.00 18.09 8.87
N ASN A 375 25.30 17.30 7.82
CA ASN A 375 25.52 15.86 7.91
C ASN A 375 24.37 15.08 8.61
N ILE A 376 23.14 15.57 8.49
CA ILE A 376 21.93 14.88 9.00
C ILE A 376 21.55 13.80 7.99
N PRO A 377 21.32 12.54 8.40
CA PRO A 377 20.90 11.47 7.49
C PRO A 377 19.74 11.89 6.59
N PHE A 378 19.90 11.69 5.28
CA PHE A 378 18.94 12.07 4.24
C PHE A 378 18.53 10.88 3.39
N PHE A 379 17.23 10.76 3.13
CA PHE A 379 16.69 9.79 2.19
C PHE A 379 15.69 10.48 1.24
N GLY A 380 15.97 10.45 -0.07
CA GLY A 380 15.13 11.01 -1.11
C GLY A 380 14.45 9.91 -1.94
N ILE A 381 13.13 9.91 -2.03
CA ILE A 381 12.37 8.92 -2.81
C ILE A 381 11.74 9.59 -4.03
N CYS A 382 11.98 9.06 -5.22
CA CYS A 382 11.44 9.51 -6.50
C CYS A 382 11.68 11.02 -6.71
N LEU A 383 10.67 11.88 -6.58
CA LEU A 383 10.86 13.33 -6.61
C LEU A 383 11.87 13.81 -5.54
N GLY A 384 11.97 13.13 -4.40
CA GLY A 384 12.97 13.45 -3.37
C GLY A 384 14.42 13.26 -3.85
N MET A 385 14.70 12.22 -4.64
CA MET A 385 15.98 12.06 -5.33
C MET A 385 16.19 13.17 -6.36
N GLN A 386 15.19 13.47 -7.18
CA GLN A 386 15.27 14.53 -8.19
C GLN A 386 15.55 15.90 -7.56
N CYS A 387 14.89 16.21 -6.44
CA CYS A 387 15.19 17.43 -5.66
C CYS A 387 16.64 17.44 -5.14
N ALA A 388 17.20 16.29 -4.72
CA ALA A 388 18.58 16.21 -4.27
C ALA A 388 19.58 16.45 -5.42
N VAL A 389 19.27 15.95 -6.61
CA VAL A 389 20.05 16.23 -7.83
C VAL A 389 20.03 17.73 -8.14
N VAL A 390 18.86 18.36 -8.14
CA VAL A 390 18.72 19.80 -8.41
C VAL A 390 19.41 20.64 -7.33
N GLU A 391 19.26 20.30 -6.05
CA GLU A 391 19.94 20.98 -4.93
C GLU A 391 21.45 20.96 -5.13
N PHE A 392 22.00 19.79 -5.42
CA PHE A 392 23.43 19.62 -5.61
C PHE A 392 23.95 20.39 -6.84
N ALA A 393 23.19 20.42 -7.94
CA ALA A 393 23.52 21.22 -9.11
C ALA A 393 23.60 22.72 -8.77
N ARG A 394 22.63 23.24 -8.04
CA ARG A 394 22.56 24.67 -7.72
C ARG A 394 23.64 25.11 -6.73
N ASN A 395 23.89 24.30 -5.69
CA ASN A 395 24.69 24.72 -4.55
C ASN A 395 26.12 24.15 -4.53
N VAL A 396 26.39 23.09 -5.30
CA VAL A 396 27.74 22.47 -5.37
C VAL A 396 28.36 22.60 -6.75
N LEU A 397 27.57 22.40 -7.83
CA LEU A 397 28.06 22.59 -9.22
C LEU A 397 27.91 24.04 -9.69
N GLU A 398 27.35 24.93 -8.87
CA GLU A 398 27.14 26.38 -9.16
C GLU A 398 26.24 26.66 -10.39
N LEU A 399 25.43 25.67 -10.80
CA LEU A 399 24.44 25.81 -11.87
C LEU A 399 23.12 26.41 -11.31
N LYS A 400 23.14 27.70 -10.99
CA LYS A 400 22.10 28.41 -10.20
C LYS A 400 20.67 28.20 -10.70
N ASP A 401 20.46 28.08 -12.02
CA ASP A 401 19.15 27.91 -12.65
C ASP A 401 18.83 26.44 -12.99
N ALA A 402 19.59 25.49 -12.45
CA ALA A 402 19.34 24.08 -12.66
C ALA A 402 17.97 23.67 -12.12
N SER A 403 17.24 22.86 -12.88
CA SER A 403 15.91 22.42 -12.52
C SER A 403 15.53 21.11 -13.21
N SER A 404 14.35 20.58 -12.83
CA SER A 404 13.63 19.57 -13.60
C SER A 404 12.83 20.24 -14.72
N THR A 405 12.79 19.64 -15.91
CA THR A 405 11.90 20.11 -16.99
C THR A 405 10.41 19.94 -16.67
N GLU A 406 10.06 19.21 -15.59
CA GLU A 406 8.72 19.18 -15.02
C GLU A 406 8.36 20.53 -14.37
N MET A 407 9.29 21.13 -13.65
CA MET A 407 9.11 22.35 -12.85
C MET A 407 9.38 23.61 -13.69
N ASN A 408 10.41 23.58 -14.51
CA ASN A 408 10.78 24.65 -15.43
C ASN A 408 11.18 24.08 -16.80
N PRO A 409 10.26 24.01 -17.76
CA PRO A 409 10.54 23.50 -19.11
C PRO A 409 11.62 24.30 -19.87
N ALA A 410 11.88 25.55 -19.47
CA ALA A 410 12.86 26.45 -20.10
C ALA A 410 14.18 26.55 -19.33
N THR A 411 14.44 25.67 -18.37
CA THR A 411 15.70 25.70 -17.60
C THR A 411 16.92 25.56 -18.52
N PRO A 412 17.97 26.37 -18.35
CA PRO A 412 19.21 26.22 -19.12
C PRO A 412 20.01 24.99 -18.71
N TYR A 413 19.75 24.44 -17.52
CA TYR A 413 20.42 23.26 -16.99
C TYR A 413 19.40 22.19 -16.58
N PRO A 414 18.86 21.40 -17.54
CA PRO A 414 17.85 20.38 -17.29
C PRO A 414 18.49 19.11 -16.69
N VAL A 415 18.91 19.18 -15.41
CA VAL A 415 19.58 18.08 -14.71
C VAL A 415 18.63 16.92 -14.42
N ILE A 416 17.33 17.19 -14.43
CA ILE A 416 16.23 16.21 -14.48
C ILE A 416 15.41 16.49 -15.73
N SER A 417 15.20 15.48 -16.56
CA SER A 417 14.51 15.64 -17.84
C SER A 417 13.45 14.56 -18.05
N MET A 418 12.50 14.85 -18.94
CA MET A 418 11.46 13.89 -19.33
C MET A 418 12.09 12.76 -20.15
N MET A 419 11.73 11.52 -19.85
CA MET A 419 12.11 10.35 -20.65
C MET A 419 11.66 10.49 -22.09
N GLU A 420 12.50 10.10 -23.06
CA GLU A 420 12.20 10.21 -24.49
C GLU A 420 10.87 9.51 -24.87
N GLU A 421 10.60 8.36 -24.27
CA GLU A 421 9.39 7.58 -24.46
C GLU A 421 8.12 8.32 -23.98
N GLN A 422 8.27 9.19 -22.98
CA GLN A 422 7.16 9.97 -22.39
C GLN A 422 6.79 11.22 -23.20
N LYS A 423 7.67 11.70 -24.09
CA LYS A 423 7.41 12.91 -24.90
C LYS A 423 6.22 12.77 -25.86
N LYS A 424 5.85 11.54 -26.22
CA LYS A 424 4.76 11.24 -27.16
C LYS A 424 3.44 10.85 -26.47
N VAL A 425 3.40 10.83 -25.14
CA VAL A 425 2.24 10.37 -24.37
C VAL A 425 1.16 11.46 -24.30
N VAL A 426 -0.03 11.17 -24.83
CA VAL A 426 -1.21 12.06 -24.80
C VAL A 426 -2.07 11.76 -23.55
N ASN A 427 -2.35 10.49 -23.30
CA ASN A 427 -3.13 10.06 -22.13
C ASN A 427 -2.21 9.87 -20.92
N LYS A 428 -2.48 10.56 -19.81
CA LYS A 428 -1.57 10.56 -18.65
C LYS A 428 -1.76 9.37 -17.70
N GLY A 429 -2.94 8.76 -17.61
CA GLY A 429 -3.19 7.61 -16.74
C GLY A 429 -2.51 6.34 -17.24
N GLY A 430 -1.84 5.58 -16.35
CA GLY A 430 -1.23 4.30 -16.65
C GLY A 430 -0.08 4.32 -17.66
N THR A 431 0.56 5.48 -17.91
CA THR A 431 1.56 5.65 -18.97
C THR A 431 2.93 6.09 -18.48
N MET A 432 3.12 6.19 -17.17
CA MET A 432 4.44 6.42 -16.57
C MET A 432 5.32 5.17 -16.69
N ARG A 433 6.58 5.27 -16.30
CA ARG A 433 7.41 4.10 -16.00
C ARG A 433 6.87 3.48 -14.71
N LEU A 434 6.14 2.38 -14.84
CA LEU A 434 5.36 1.74 -13.79
C LEU A 434 5.80 0.30 -13.57
N GLY A 435 5.87 -0.12 -12.30
CA GLY A 435 6.19 -1.48 -11.91
C GLY A 435 7.66 -1.74 -11.67
N ALA A 436 8.03 -3.00 -11.64
CA ALA A 436 9.36 -3.44 -11.26
C ALA A 436 10.35 -3.37 -12.43
N TYR A 437 11.50 -2.76 -12.18
CA TYR A 437 12.62 -2.72 -13.12
C TYR A 437 13.91 -3.14 -12.43
N ALA A 438 14.80 -3.77 -13.20
CA ALA A 438 16.12 -4.15 -12.74
C ALA A 438 17.01 -2.91 -12.53
N CYS A 439 17.85 -2.99 -11.50
CA CYS A 439 18.87 -1.99 -11.21
C CYS A 439 20.17 -2.69 -10.82
N ASP A 440 21.24 -2.39 -11.53
CA ASP A 440 22.60 -2.86 -11.23
C ASP A 440 23.29 -1.88 -10.28
N LEU A 441 23.82 -2.40 -9.17
CA LEU A 441 24.46 -1.61 -8.14
C LEU A 441 25.97 -1.55 -8.35
N ARG A 442 26.52 -0.35 -8.24
CA ARG A 442 27.96 -0.10 -8.32
C ARG A 442 28.70 -0.80 -7.18
N LYS A 443 29.71 -1.61 -7.52
CA LYS A 443 30.53 -2.33 -6.54
C LYS A 443 31.20 -1.35 -5.55
N GLY A 444 31.07 -1.66 -4.25
CA GLY A 444 31.62 -0.87 -3.15
C GLY A 444 30.73 0.31 -2.72
N SER A 445 29.58 0.53 -3.36
CA SER A 445 28.61 1.56 -2.96
C SER A 445 27.95 1.23 -1.61
N LYS A 446 27.31 2.24 -1.00
CA LYS A 446 26.49 2.02 0.20
C LYS A 446 25.28 1.15 -0.14
N ALA A 447 24.62 1.40 -1.28
CA ALA A 447 23.48 0.62 -1.74
C ALA A 447 23.84 -0.87 -1.89
N GLU A 448 24.95 -1.21 -2.57
CA GLU A 448 25.39 -2.61 -2.68
C GLU A 448 25.56 -3.27 -1.30
N LYS A 449 26.17 -2.56 -0.36
CA LYS A 449 26.34 -3.06 1.02
C LYS A 449 25.03 -3.27 1.74
N PHE A 450 24.08 -2.36 1.56
CA PHE A 450 22.76 -2.41 2.20
C PHE A 450 21.92 -3.58 1.69
N TYR A 451 21.90 -3.78 0.37
CA TYR A 451 21.15 -4.87 -0.26
C TYR A 451 21.89 -6.23 -0.17
N GLY A 452 23.22 -6.23 -0.02
CA GLY A 452 24.04 -7.45 -0.08
C GLY A 452 24.01 -8.15 -1.44
N LYS A 453 23.67 -7.42 -2.50
CA LYS A 453 23.50 -7.92 -3.89
C LYS A 453 24.00 -6.87 -4.87
N THR A 454 24.41 -7.32 -6.07
CA THR A 454 24.87 -6.45 -7.17
C THR A 454 23.75 -6.10 -8.15
N ARG A 455 22.64 -6.83 -8.13
CA ARG A 455 21.43 -6.57 -8.94
C ARG A 455 20.20 -6.70 -8.08
N ILE A 456 19.33 -5.70 -8.19
CA ILE A 456 18.05 -5.61 -7.50
C ILE A 456 16.92 -5.37 -8.51
N SER A 457 15.68 -5.47 -8.05
CA SER A 457 14.49 -5.09 -8.81
C SER A 457 13.61 -4.27 -7.91
N GLU A 458 13.22 -3.08 -8.36
CA GLU A 458 12.44 -2.12 -7.56
C GLU A 458 11.30 -1.52 -8.37
N ARG A 459 10.24 -1.04 -7.68
CA ARG A 459 9.03 -0.50 -8.33
C ARG A 459 9.17 0.99 -8.59
N HIS A 460 8.77 1.39 -9.79
CA HIS A 460 8.83 2.76 -10.28
C HIS A 460 7.45 3.36 -10.50
N ARG A 461 7.37 4.70 -10.39
CA ARG A 461 6.20 5.50 -10.74
C ARG A 461 6.66 6.92 -11.06
N HIS A 462 7.20 7.16 -12.26
CA HIS A 462 7.71 8.48 -12.66
C HIS A 462 7.77 8.65 -14.19
N ARG A 463 7.88 9.92 -14.63
CA ARG A 463 8.06 10.35 -16.04
C ARG A 463 9.39 11.03 -16.28
N TYR A 464 9.96 11.62 -15.24
CA TYR A 464 11.20 12.40 -15.27
C TYR A 464 12.28 11.65 -14.53
N GLU A 465 13.53 11.87 -14.96
CA GLU A 465 14.68 11.15 -14.45
C GLU A 465 15.97 11.95 -14.58
N PHE A 466 17.04 11.46 -13.97
CA PHE A 466 18.38 12.05 -14.03
C PHE A 466 18.83 12.18 -15.49
N ASN A 467 19.34 13.38 -15.89
CA ASN A 467 19.91 13.60 -17.20
C ASN A 467 21.37 13.16 -17.22
N ASN A 468 21.66 12.08 -17.93
CA ASN A 468 22.99 11.47 -18.01
C ASN A 468 24.07 12.36 -18.65
N GLU A 469 23.70 13.46 -19.31
CA GLU A 469 24.68 14.44 -19.83
C GLU A 469 25.52 15.06 -18.71
N TYR A 470 24.93 15.21 -17.50
CA TYR A 470 25.60 15.78 -16.33
C TYR A 470 26.31 14.74 -15.45
N LEU A 471 26.27 13.45 -15.77
CA LEU A 471 26.74 12.35 -14.91
C LEU A 471 28.17 12.55 -14.42
N LYS A 472 29.08 12.93 -15.29
CA LYS A 472 30.50 13.16 -14.96
C LYS A 472 30.70 14.32 -13.99
N ASP A 473 29.94 15.39 -14.14
CA ASP A 473 30.04 16.58 -13.29
C ASP A 473 29.65 16.24 -11.85
N TYR A 474 28.55 15.47 -11.67
CA TYR A 474 28.11 14.99 -10.36
C TYR A 474 29.14 14.04 -9.72
N GLU A 475 29.67 13.07 -10.48
CA GLU A 475 30.68 12.14 -9.98
C GLU A 475 31.94 12.87 -9.50
N ASN A 476 32.45 13.83 -10.30
CA ASN A 476 33.63 14.63 -9.98
C ASN A 476 33.43 15.47 -8.71
N ALA A 477 32.21 15.97 -8.48
CA ALA A 477 31.87 16.77 -7.30
C ALA A 477 31.49 15.91 -6.06
N GLY A 478 31.36 14.59 -6.22
CA GLY A 478 31.19 13.65 -5.11
C GLY A 478 29.75 13.16 -4.87
N LEU A 479 28.76 13.56 -5.67
CA LEU A 479 27.46 12.89 -5.73
C LEU A 479 27.55 11.74 -6.75
N LEU A 480 27.60 10.53 -6.24
CA LEU A 480 27.90 9.34 -7.05
C LEU A 480 26.60 8.66 -7.49
N PRO A 481 26.36 8.52 -8.79
CA PRO A 481 25.40 7.55 -9.30
C PRO A 481 25.88 6.13 -9.00
N THR A 482 25.07 5.37 -8.27
CA THR A 482 25.45 4.05 -7.74
C THR A 482 24.48 2.93 -8.09
N GLY A 483 23.32 3.25 -8.66
CA GLY A 483 22.39 2.32 -9.24
C GLY A 483 22.04 2.70 -10.66
N PHE A 484 22.02 1.74 -11.57
CA PHE A 484 21.72 1.96 -12.99
C PHE A 484 20.77 0.91 -13.53
N ASN A 485 19.81 1.31 -14.34
CA ASN A 485 19.03 0.37 -15.11
C ASN A 485 19.91 -0.28 -16.19
N PRO A 486 19.96 -1.63 -16.28
CA PRO A 486 20.86 -2.31 -17.22
C PRO A 486 20.47 -2.17 -18.70
N GLU A 487 19.22 -1.81 -19.02
CA GLU A 487 18.71 -1.75 -20.39
C GLU A 487 18.95 -0.40 -21.05
N ASN A 488 18.81 0.69 -20.29
CA ASN A 488 18.88 2.05 -20.82
C ASN A 488 19.86 2.97 -20.08
N ASN A 489 20.60 2.42 -19.12
CA ASN A 489 21.61 3.13 -18.31
C ASN A 489 21.08 4.34 -17.55
N LEU A 490 19.78 4.33 -17.19
CA LEU A 490 19.19 5.38 -16.35
C LEU A 490 19.71 5.30 -14.93
N VAL A 491 19.98 6.46 -14.32
CA VAL A 491 20.42 6.54 -12.92
C VAL A 491 19.25 6.29 -11.99
N GLU A 492 19.34 5.24 -11.18
CA GLU A 492 18.31 4.81 -10.25
C GLU A 492 18.62 5.16 -8.79
N ILE A 493 19.91 5.30 -8.45
CA ILE A 493 20.35 5.65 -7.09
C ILE A 493 21.50 6.65 -7.18
N VAL A 494 21.45 7.67 -6.32
CA VAL A 494 22.56 8.61 -6.08
C VAL A 494 22.96 8.57 -4.61
N GLU A 495 24.28 8.69 -4.35
CA GLU A 495 24.85 8.69 -3.00
C GLU A 495 25.89 9.81 -2.85
N LEU A 496 25.89 10.54 -1.73
CA LEU A 496 26.96 11.46 -1.40
C LEU A 496 28.10 10.70 -0.69
N LYS A 497 29.30 10.76 -1.26
CA LYS A 497 30.45 9.95 -0.84
C LYS A 497 30.81 10.10 0.63
N ASN A 498 30.98 11.33 1.09
CA ASN A 498 31.50 11.65 2.42
C ASN A 498 30.41 11.98 3.46
N HIS A 499 29.14 11.64 3.19
CA HIS A 499 28.03 11.86 4.09
C HIS A 499 27.66 10.57 4.85
N PRO A 500 27.28 10.61 6.13
CA PRO A 500 26.91 9.43 6.91
C PRO A 500 25.85 8.57 6.22
N PHE A 501 24.77 9.19 5.78
CA PHE A 501 23.73 8.59 4.94
C PHE A 501 23.07 9.68 4.11
N PHE A 502 23.40 9.75 2.83
CA PHE A 502 22.73 10.60 1.86
C PHE A 502 22.46 9.74 0.63
N VAL A 503 21.22 9.30 0.50
CA VAL A 503 20.81 8.37 -0.56
C VAL A 503 19.53 8.91 -1.20
N GLY A 504 19.53 8.98 -2.52
CA GLY A 504 18.34 9.23 -3.33
C GLY A 504 18.04 8.01 -4.20
N ALA A 505 16.79 7.54 -4.21
CA ALA A 505 16.32 6.46 -5.07
C ALA A 505 15.21 6.95 -5.99
N GLN A 506 15.32 6.67 -7.31
CA GLN A 506 14.29 7.04 -8.28
C GLN A 506 13.04 6.17 -8.15
N PHE A 507 13.21 4.93 -7.74
CA PHE A 507 12.17 3.98 -7.44
C PHE A 507 11.53 4.21 -6.05
N HIS A 508 10.51 3.42 -5.74
CA HIS A 508 9.72 3.49 -4.51
C HIS A 508 10.01 2.29 -3.59
N PRO A 509 11.06 2.35 -2.75
CA PRO A 509 11.44 1.24 -1.88
C PRO A 509 10.39 0.93 -0.80
N GLU A 510 9.56 1.90 -0.44
CA GLU A 510 8.46 1.74 0.51
C GLU A 510 7.44 0.69 0.07
N LEU A 511 7.24 0.53 -1.25
CA LEU A 511 6.28 -0.42 -1.82
C LEU A 511 6.71 -1.88 -1.69
N LYS A 512 7.98 -2.15 -1.36
CA LYS A 512 8.52 -3.51 -1.20
C LYS A 512 8.85 -3.86 0.26
N SER A 513 8.59 -2.96 1.21
CA SER A 513 8.82 -3.22 2.63
C SER A 513 7.67 -4.03 3.23
N THR A 514 7.96 -5.17 3.82
CA THR A 514 6.99 -6.04 4.48
C THR A 514 7.43 -6.39 5.90
N VAL A 515 6.53 -6.98 6.70
CA VAL A 515 6.85 -7.49 8.04
C VAL A 515 7.97 -8.54 7.99
N ALA A 516 7.94 -9.42 7.00
CA ALA A 516 8.93 -10.48 6.85
C ALA A 516 10.25 -9.99 6.24
N ASN A 517 10.19 -8.99 5.37
CA ASN A 517 11.32 -8.43 4.66
C ASN A 517 11.29 -6.90 4.72
N PRO A 518 11.67 -6.28 5.85
CA PRO A 518 11.83 -4.83 5.93
C PRO A 518 12.86 -4.35 4.91
N HIS A 519 12.55 -3.25 4.21
CA HIS A 519 13.36 -2.81 3.09
C HIS A 519 14.76 -2.31 3.52
N PRO A 520 15.86 -2.75 2.86
CA PRO A 520 17.23 -2.45 3.28
C PRO A 520 17.56 -0.97 3.39
N LEU A 521 17.09 -0.12 2.47
CA LEU A 521 17.34 1.31 2.51
C LEU A 521 16.70 1.96 3.74
N PHE A 522 15.48 1.55 4.12
CA PHE A 522 14.82 2.04 5.34
C PHE A 522 15.52 1.55 6.60
N ILE A 523 15.94 0.28 6.66
CA ILE A 523 16.69 -0.27 7.81
C ILE A 523 17.97 0.56 8.06
N ASN A 524 18.75 0.79 7.01
CA ASN A 524 20.02 1.48 7.12
C ASN A 524 19.85 2.99 7.34
N PHE A 525 18.80 3.61 6.81
CA PHE A 525 18.45 4.99 7.11
C PHE A 525 18.09 5.19 8.59
N VAL A 526 17.27 4.30 9.16
CA VAL A 526 16.95 4.31 10.59
C VAL A 526 18.20 4.09 11.44
N ALA A 527 19.05 3.12 11.09
CA ALA A 527 20.32 2.87 11.79
C ALA A 527 21.26 4.10 11.76
N ALA A 528 21.38 4.76 10.61
CA ALA A 528 22.18 5.98 10.48
C ALA A 528 21.60 7.14 11.31
N SER A 529 20.27 7.27 11.34
CA SER A 529 19.56 8.28 12.16
C SER A 529 19.75 8.02 13.65
N MET A 530 19.76 6.76 14.10
CA MET A 530 20.09 6.40 15.48
C MET A 530 21.56 6.73 15.82
N ALA A 531 22.48 6.47 14.90
CA ALA A 531 23.89 6.81 15.10
C ALA A 531 24.11 8.33 15.17
N TYR A 532 23.34 9.09 14.40
CA TYR A 532 23.36 10.55 14.45
C TYR A 532 22.79 11.07 15.80
N ALA A 533 21.65 10.54 16.25
CA ALA A 533 21.01 10.90 17.52
C ALA A 533 21.93 10.68 18.75
N ARG A 534 22.77 9.64 18.72
CA ARG A 534 23.74 9.36 19.81
C ARG A 534 24.90 10.36 19.89
N LYS A 535 25.12 11.18 18.86
CA LYS A 535 26.20 12.18 18.81
C LYS A 535 25.73 13.57 19.25
N GLN A 536 24.39 13.75 19.34
CA GLN A 536 23.76 14.96 19.89
C GLN A 536 23.55 14.82 21.40
#